data_a071469a3996174c9b38077749c3f32d
#
_entry.id   a071469a3996174c9b38077749c3f32d
#
_cell.length_a   1.000
_cell.length_b   1.000
_cell.length_c   1.000
_cell.angle_alpha   90.00
_cell.angle_beta   90.00
_cell.angle_gamma   90.00
#
_symmetry.space_group_name_H-M   'P 1'
#
loop_
_entity.id
_entity.type
_entity.pdbx_description
1 polymer ?
#
loop_
_entity_poly.entity_id
_entity_poly.type
_entity_poly.pdbx_seq_one_letter_code
_entity_poly.pdbx_strand_id
1 'polypeptide(L)'
;MEAVTQPGGFSPGLAARVRTRDGSRCFVKAVSELANPDTPSLHRREAEVVSALPPEASVARLLWTYDEGGWVALGFEDIDGHTPAQPWREDELRLVVDGLHRLHDVLTPTPIDSAAAGDGFATHIKGWSELKSSRAPLDTWAARYLDQLVDLEAQAPAAAAGDTLLHFDVRADNMLIARDQVFFIDWPWARIGAPFVEWLAFAPSVYMQHGPKPEELLRMVPLAAVDDSVINAVIASLAGYFLAYARRPPPPGIPTVRAFQAAQGQIALEWLRERTGWR
;
A
#
# COMPACT_ATOMS: atom_id res chain seq x y z
N MET A 1 25.34 -13.51 18.44
CA MET A 1 24.43 -12.89 17.49
C MET A 1 23.35 -13.91 17.21
N GLU A 2 22.10 -13.52 17.39
CA GLU A 2 20.93 -14.33 17.08
C GLU A 2 20.17 -13.62 15.96
N ALA A 3 19.60 -14.37 15.01
CA ALA A 3 18.73 -13.84 13.97
C ALA A 3 17.49 -14.72 13.88
N VAL A 4 16.31 -14.10 13.89
CA VAL A 4 15.03 -14.77 13.75
C VAL A 4 14.35 -14.22 12.51
N THR A 5 14.29 -15.05 11.46
CA THR A 5 13.60 -14.69 10.21
C THR A 5 12.12 -14.45 10.49
N GLN A 6 11.60 -13.37 9.94
CA GLN A 6 10.18 -13.03 10.04
C GLN A 6 9.46 -13.54 8.79
N PRO A 7 8.36 -14.29 8.98
CA PRO A 7 7.52 -14.70 7.85
C PRO A 7 6.68 -13.53 7.35
N GLY A 8 6.36 -13.51 6.06
CA GLY A 8 5.45 -12.52 5.46
C GLY A 8 6.15 -11.52 4.53
N GLY A 9 5.34 -10.67 3.92
CA GLY A 9 5.77 -9.70 2.92
C GLY A 9 5.76 -10.23 1.50
N PHE A 10 5.72 -9.31 0.54
CA PHE A 10 5.75 -9.62 -0.90
C PHE A 10 7.10 -9.28 -1.55
N SER A 11 8.15 -9.04 -0.75
CA SER A 11 9.48 -8.77 -1.27
C SER A 11 10.38 -9.99 -1.10
N PRO A 12 10.99 -10.51 -2.17
CA PRO A 12 12.01 -11.56 -2.05
C PRO A 12 13.25 -11.00 -1.37
N GLY A 13 13.74 -11.71 -0.37
CA GLY A 13 14.92 -11.31 0.40
C GLY A 13 14.89 -11.84 1.84
N LEU A 14 15.85 -11.40 2.62
CA LEU A 14 15.90 -11.67 4.06
C LEU A 14 15.15 -10.57 4.82
N ALA A 15 14.27 -10.96 5.71
CA ALA A 15 13.70 -10.10 6.75
C ALA A 15 13.89 -10.79 8.10
N ALA A 16 14.65 -10.18 9.01
CA ALA A 16 15.00 -10.82 10.28
C ALA A 16 15.11 -9.82 11.44
N ARG A 17 14.65 -10.22 12.62
CA ARG A 17 15.03 -9.57 13.88
C ARG A 17 16.39 -10.08 14.30
N VAL A 18 17.33 -9.18 14.54
CA VAL A 18 18.70 -9.49 14.88
C VAL A 18 19.02 -8.98 16.27
N ARG A 19 19.63 -9.84 17.10
CA ARG A 19 20.21 -9.47 18.39
C ARG A 19 21.73 -9.59 18.32
N THR A 20 22.42 -8.50 18.53
CA THR A 20 23.88 -8.45 18.52
C THR A 20 24.49 -9.00 19.83
N ARG A 21 25.80 -9.18 19.90
CA ARG A 21 26.47 -9.74 21.10
C ARG A 21 26.42 -8.79 22.30
N ASP A 22 26.33 -7.49 22.07
CA ASP A 22 26.18 -6.46 23.10
C ASP A 22 24.73 -6.28 23.60
N GLY A 23 23.78 -7.08 23.03
CA GLY A 23 22.38 -7.06 23.40
C GLY A 23 21.52 -6.08 22.61
N SER A 24 22.10 -5.27 21.71
CA SER A 24 21.36 -4.37 20.83
C SER A 24 20.45 -5.17 19.88
N ARG A 25 19.30 -4.59 19.53
CA ARG A 25 18.31 -5.20 18.64
C ARG A 25 18.11 -4.33 17.41
N CYS A 26 17.95 -4.96 16.24
CA CYS A 26 17.55 -4.30 15.00
C CYS A 26 16.74 -5.24 14.12
N PHE A 27 15.90 -4.68 13.26
CA PHE A 27 15.26 -5.40 12.18
C PHE A 27 16.06 -5.19 10.91
N VAL A 28 16.38 -6.27 10.20
CA VAL A 28 17.23 -6.23 9.00
C VAL A 28 16.45 -6.72 7.79
N LYS A 29 16.43 -5.93 6.73
CA LYS A 29 16.05 -6.36 5.37
C LYS A 29 17.32 -6.47 4.54
N ALA A 30 17.46 -7.52 3.72
CA ALA A 30 18.58 -7.66 2.80
C ALA A 30 18.19 -8.43 1.55
N VAL A 31 18.68 -7.98 0.40
CA VAL A 31 18.45 -8.63 -0.89
C VAL A 31 19.70 -8.51 -1.77
N SER A 32 19.92 -9.50 -2.65
CA SER A 32 20.92 -9.40 -3.70
C SER A 32 20.28 -9.22 -5.07
N GLU A 33 20.95 -8.52 -5.96
CA GLU A 33 20.54 -8.35 -7.36
C GLU A 33 20.39 -9.70 -8.09
N LEU A 34 21.16 -10.71 -7.67
CA LEU A 34 21.07 -12.07 -8.21
C LEU A 34 19.79 -12.79 -7.80
N ALA A 35 19.28 -12.50 -6.59
CA ALA A 35 18.02 -13.10 -6.12
C ALA A 35 16.79 -12.43 -6.74
N ASN A 36 16.83 -11.12 -6.88
CA ASN A 36 15.80 -10.33 -7.54
C ASN A 36 16.39 -9.00 -8.04
N PRO A 37 16.32 -8.71 -9.35
CA PRO A 37 16.93 -7.50 -9.92
C PRO A 37 16.18 -6.20 -9.55
N ASP A 38 14.92 -6.26 -9.16
CA ASP A 38 14.07 -5.08 -8.91
C ASP A 38 14.09 -4.66 -7.43
N THR A 39 14.15 -5.61 -6.50
CA THR A 39 14.03 -5.36 -5.06
C THR A 39 15.16 -4.47 -4.50
N PRO A 40 16.43 -4.51 -4.96
CA PRO A 40 17.46 -3.57 -4.49
C PRO A 40 17.08 -2.11 -4.68
N SER A 41 16.46 -1.75 -5.80
CA SER A 41 16.00 -0.38 -6.06
C SER A 41 14.90 0.06 -5.06
N LEU A 42 14.02 -0.86 -4.68
CA LEU A 42 12.99 -0.60 -3.66
C LEU A 42 13.62 -0.37 -2.27
N HIS A 43 14.63 -1.15 -1.89
CA HIS A 43 15.33 -0.96 -0.61
C HIS A 43 16.08 0.39 -0.58
N ARG A 44 16.75 0.78 -1.67
CA ARG A 44 17.39 2.11 -1.78
C ARG A 44 16.35 3.22 -1.61
N ARG A 45 15.20 3.08 -2.29
CA ARG A 45 14.11 4.05 -2.17
C ARG A 45 13.51 4.11 -0.77
N GLU A 46 13.31 2.96 -0.10
CA GLU A 46 12.85 2.91 1.28
C GLU A 46 13.82 3.63 2.22
N ALA A 47 15.13 3.42 2.04
CA ALA A 47 16.16 4.09 2.84
C ALA A 47 16.13 5.62 2.65
N GLU A 48 16.00 6.10 1.41
CA GLU A 48 15.86 7.53 1.10
C GLU A 48 14.64 8.13 1.80
N VAL A 49 13.47 7.51 1.64
CA VAL A 49 12.23 7.99 2.23
C VAL A 49 12.33 8.03 3.74
N VAL A 50 12.63 6.89 4.39
CA VAL A 50 12.61 6.79 5.86
C VAL A 50 13.64 7.69 6.51
N SER A 51 14.81 7.89 5.89
CA SER A 51 15.85 8.81 6.40
C SER A 51 15.40 10.27 6.45
N ALA A 52 14.45 10.64 5.64
CA ALA A 52 13.98 12.02 5.51
C ALA A 52 12.62 12.28 6.22
N LEU A 53 11.98 11.24 6.78
CA LEU A 53 10.75 11.40 7.54
C LEU A 53 11.02 12.11 8.87
N PRO A 54 10.10 13.01 9.31
CA PRO A 54 10.24 13.71 10.58
C PRO A 54 10.12 12.74 11.77
N PRO A 55 10.74 13.06 12.92
CA PRO A 55 10.71 12.19 14.11
C PRO A 55 9.29 11.91 14.66
N GLU A 56 8.36 12.79 14.36
CA GLU A 56 6.94 12.69 14.75
C GLU A 56 6.18 11.64 13.92
N ALA A 57 6.70 11.28 12.75
CA ALA A 57 6.14 10.20 11.96
C ALA A 57 6.33 8.86 12.68
N SER A 58 5.23 8.13 12.84
CA SER A 58 5.24 6.82 13.50
C SER A 58 5.80 5.74 12.56
N VAL A 59 7.13 5.70 12.42
CA VAL A 59 7.87 4.77 11.54
C VAL A 59 9.03 4.13 12.29
N ALA A 60 9.44 2.93 11.89
CA ALA A 60 10.68 2.34 12.38
C ALA A 60 11.87 3.11 11.82
N ARG A 61 12.70 3.69 12.68
CA ARG A 61 13.85 4.51 12.26
C ARG A 61 14.90 3.67 11.53
N LEU A 62 15.42 4.18 10.43
CA LEU A 62 16.58 3.60 9.76
C LEU A 62 17.84 3.85 10.60
N LEU A 63 18.57 2.79 10.94
CA LEU A 63 19.77 2.83 11.77
C LEU A 63 21.04 2.82 10.92
N TRP A 64 21.05 2.03 9.84
CA TRP A 64 22.18 1.90 8.94
C TRP A 64 21.74 1.33 7.58
N THR A 65 22.58 1.54 6.57
CA THR A 65 22.46 0.99 5.22
C THR A 65 23.76 0.33 4.80
N TYR A 66 23.65 -0.69 3.95
CA TYR A 66 24.78 -1.31 3.24
C TYR A 66 24.37 -1.49 1.78
N ASP A 67 25.22 -1.04 0.86
CA ASP A 67 24.96 -1.11 -0.59
C ASP A 67 26.28 -1.34 -1.32
N GLU A 68 26.75 -2.59 -1.34
CA GLU A 68 28.00 -2.98 -2.00
C GLU A 68 27.92 -4.42 -2.52
N GLY A 69 28.72 -4.72 -3.56
CA GLY A 69 28.85 -6.09 -4.08
C GLY A 69 27.56 -6.72 -4.60
N GLY A 70 26.62 -5.90 -5.09
CA GLY A 70 25.31 -6.38 -5.56
C GLY A 70 24.34 -6.75 -4.44
N TRP A 71 24.63 -6.36 -3.19
CA TRP A 71 23.76 -6.50 -2.04
C TRP A 71 23.30 -5.16 -1.52
N VAL A 72 22.03 -5.06 -1.19
CA VAL A 72 21.45 -3.95 -0.41
C VAL A 72 20.89 -4.51 0.89
N ALA A 73 21.31 -3.92 2.02
CA ALA A 73 20.76 -4.26 3.32
C ALA A 73 20.43 -2.98 4.11
N LEU A 74 19.32 -3.04 4.84
CA LEU A 74 18.80 -1.95 5.66
C LEU A 74 18.62 -2.45 7.08
N GLY A 75 19.12 -1.71 8.06
CA GLY A 75 18.87 -1.96 9.47
C GLY A 75 17.96 -0.92 10.07
N PHE A 76 16.85 -1.37 10.62
CA PHE A 76 15.84 -0.54 11.25
C PHE A 76 15.78 -0.76 12.75
N GLU A 77 15.17 0.16 13.47
CA GLU A 77 14.73 -0.03 14.84
C GLU A 77 13.82 -1.26 14.93
N ASP A 78 14.10 -2.15 15.89
CA ASP A 78 13.26 -3.32 16.13
C ASP A 78 12.06 -2.93 16.99
N ILE A 79 10.92 -2.70 16.36
CA ILE A 79 9.67 -2.38 17.06
C ILE A 79 9.12 -3.64 17.73
N ASP A 80 9.00 -3.61 19.06
CA ASP A 80 8.40 -4.70 19.84
C ASP A 80 6.88 -4.64 19.78
N GLY A 81 6.36 -5.02 18.61
CA GLY A 81 4.95 -4.97 18.24
C GLY A 81 4.52 -6.20 17.45
N HIS A 82 3.24 -6.22 17.10
CA HIS A 82 2.62 -7.24 16.27
C HIS A 82 1.85 -6.60 15.11
N THR A 83 1.65 -7.32 14.04
CA THR A 83 0.74 -6.91 12.96
C THR A 83 -0.71 -6.93 13.44
N PRO A 84 -1.59 -6.07 12.89
CA PRO A 84 -3.02 -6.12 13.21
C PRO A 84 -3.61 -7.52 13.07
N ALA A 85 -4.53 -7.87 13.96
CA ALA A 85 -5.19 -9.17 13.96
C ALA A 85 -6.02 -9.39 12.69
N GLN A 86 -6.04 -10.62 12.21
CA GLN A 86 -6.87 -11.05 11.10
C GLN A 86 -7.67 -12.29 11.52
N PRO A 87 -8.99 -12.20 11.59
CA PRO A 87 -9.92 -11.09 11.32
C PRO A 87 -9.63 -9.82 12.11
N TRP A 88 -9.90 -8.66 11.47
CA TRP A 88 -9.71 -7.36 12.11
C TRP A 88 -10.49 -7.25 13.43
N ARG A 89 -9.82 -6.82 14.48
CA ARG A 89 -10.44 -6.43 15.73
C ARG A 89 -10.81 -4.94 15.67
N GLU A 90 -11.98 -4.61 16.18
CA GLU A 90 -12.49 -3.23 16.12
C GLU A 90 -11.58 -2.22 16.84
N ASP A 91 -11.03 -2.60 18.00
CA ASP A 91 -10.11 -1.79 18.78
C ASP A 91 -8.80 -1.50 18.00
N GLU A 92 -8.22 -2.53 17.37
CA GLU A 92 -7.01 -2.38 16.57
C GLU A 92 -7.27 -1.59 15.29
N LEU A 93 -8.42 -1.80 14.62
CA LEU A 93 -8.77 -1.04 13.42
C LEU A 93 -8.93 0.45 13.73
N ARG A 94 -9.58 0.80 14.86
CA ARG A 94 -9.69 2.19 15.31
C ARG A 94 -8.31 2.80 15.56
N LEU A 95 -7.43 2.07 16.24
CA LEU A 95 -6.06 2.52 16.49
C LEU A 95 -5.30 2.79 15.17
N VAL A 96 -5.48 1.92 14.17
CA VAL A 96 -4.88 2.08 12.83
C VAL A 96 -5.47 3.30 12.12
N VAL A 97 -6.79 3.49 12.16
CA VAL A 97 -7.45 4.67 11.57
C VAL A 97 -6.90 5.96 12.18
N ASP A 98 -6.85 6.03 13.51
CA ASP A 98 -6.32 7.19 14.22
C ASP A 98 -4.82 7.40 13.94
N GLY A 99 -4.05 6.31 13.84
CA GLY A 99 -2.63 6.32 13.54
C GLY A 99 -2.34 6.85 12.13
N LEU A 100 -3.08 6.38 11.13
CA LEU A 100 -2.93 6.80 9.74
C LEU A 100 -3.37 8.26 9.55
N HIS A 101 -4.42 8.69 10.24
CA HIS A 101 -4.84 10.09 10.21
C HIS A 101 -3.74 11.01 10.78
N ARG A 102 -3.19 10.69 11.94
CA ARG A 102 -2.05 11.43 12.51
C ARG A 102 -0.83 11.42 11.60
N LEU A 103 -0.57 10.31 10.92
CA LEU A 103 0.52 10.22 9.95
C LEU A 103 0.32 11.20 8.80
N HIS A 104 -0.89 11.28 8.24
CA HIS A 104 -1.22 12.26 7.21
C HIS A 104 -1.05 13.70 7.69
N ASP A 105 -1.47 14.03 8.92
CA ASP A 105 -1.29 15.37 9.50
C ASP A 105 0.20 15.74 9.60
N VAL A 106 1.04 14.81 10.07
CA VAL A 106 2.50 15.01 10.18
C VAL A 106 3.19 15.14 8.82
N LEU A 107 2.66 14.45 7.80
CA LEU A 107 3.25 14.40 6.46
C LEU A 107 2.56 15.36 5.47
N THR A 108 1.80 16.35 5.98
CA THR A 108 1.18 17.43 5.20
C THR A 108 1.65 18.80 5.71
N PRO A 109 2.28 19.64 4.88
CA PRO A 109 2.73 19.33 3.53
C PRO A 109 3.86 18.29 3.53
N THR A 110 4.06 17.65 2.39
CA THR A 110 5.12 16.63 2.26
C THR A 110 6.49 17.13 2.74
N PRO A 111 7.19 16.40 3.61
CA PRO A 111 8.51 16.81 4.10
C PRO A 111 9.65 16.53 3.09
N ILE A 112 9.37 15.78 2.03
CA ILE A 112 10.36 15.34 1.04
C ILE A 112 9.84 15.52 -0.38
N ASP A 113 10.76 15.61 -1.34
CA ASP A 113 10.43 15.48 -2.76
C ASP A 113 10.20 14.00 -3.12
N SER A 114 9.09 13.73 -3.78
CA SER A 114 8.72 12.38 -4.22
C SER A 114 7.83 12.45 -5.46
N ALA A 115 7.72 11.33 -6.18
CA ALA A 115 6.84 11.24 -7.32
C ALA A 115 5.38 11.47 -6.92
N ALA A 116 4.61 12.13 -7.77
CA ALA A 116 3.19 12.35 -7.52
C ALA A 116 2.38 11.03 -7.61
N ALA A 117 1.37 10.89 -6.76
CA ALA A 117 0.43 9.78 -6.83
C ALA A 117 -0.30 9.76 -8.18
N GLY A 118 -0.65 10.94 -8.71
CA GLY A 118 -1.25 11.09 -10.03
C GLY A 118 -0.43 10.44 -11.15
N ASP A 119 0.91 10.53 -11.12
CA ASP A 119 1.77 9.85 -12.09
C ASP A 119 1.67 8.32 -11.98
N GLY A 120 1.51 7.80 -10.74
CA GLY A 120 1.24 6.39 -10.50
C GLY A 120 -0.06 5.93 -11.17
N PHE A 121 -1.13 6.70 -11.02
CA PHE A 121 -2.42 6.43 -11.66
C PHE A 121 -2.36 6.60 -13.19
N ALA A 122 -1.62 7.57 -13.69
CA ALA A 122 -1.45 7.76 -15.13
C ALA A 122 -0.69 6.62 -15.82
N THR A 123 0.24 5.97 -15.11
CA THR A 123 1.18 5.01 -15.71
C THR A 123 0.97 3.56 -15.29
N HIS A 124 0.75 3.29 -14.01
CA HIS A 124 0.79 1.94 -13.43
C HIS A 124 -0.52 1.50 -12.78
N ILE A 125 -1.20 2.39 -12.04
CA ILE A 125 -2.42 2.05 -11.30
C ILE A 125 -3.64 2.26 -12.20
N LYS A 126 -3.72 1.48 -13.26
CA LYS A 126 -4.78 1.48 -14.25
C LYS A 126 -4.89 0.09 -14.89
N GLY A 127 -6.02 -0.21 -15.49
CA GLY A 127 -6.21 -1.53 -16.10
C GLY A 127 -7.40 -1.62 -17.04
N TRP A 128 -8.40 -0.75 -16.96
CA TRP A 128 -9.60 -0.86 -17.79
C TRP A 128 -9.29 -0.68 -19.28
N SER A 129 -8.40 0.25 -19.63
CA SER A 129 -7.95 0.43 -21.02
C SER A 129 -7.22 -0.80 -21.55
N GLU A 130 -6.40 -1.47 -20.72
CA GLU A 130 -5.73 -2.73 -21.07
C GLU A 130 -6.75 -3.86 -21.24
N LEU A 131 -7.68 -4.01 -20.28
CA LEU A 131 -8.73 -5.03 -20.30
C LEU A 131 -9.64 -4.88 -21.53
N LYS A 132 -9.99 -3.66 -21.92
CA LYS A 132 -10.76 -3.34 -23.11
C LYS A 132 -9.99 -3.73 -24.39
N SER A 133 -8.73 -3.37 -24.47
CA SER A 133 -7.89 -3.63 -25.66
C SER A 133 -7.60 -5.12 -25.84
N SER A 134 -7.38 -5.87 -24.77
CA SER A 134 -7.10 -7.31 -24.80
C SER A 134 -8.34 -8.17 -25.02
N ARG A 135 -9.54 -7.57 -25.01
CA ARG A 135 -10.83 -8.30 -25.05
C ARG A 135 -10.92 -9.41 -24.01
N ALA A 136 -10.32 -9.17 -22.86
CA ALA A 136 -10.34 -10.12 -21.74
C ALA A 136 -11.79 -10.36 -21.26
N PRO A 137 -12.16 -11.60 -20.87
CA PRO A 137 -13.46 -11.86 -20.29
C PRO A 137 -13.63 -11.06 -19.00
N LEU A 138 -14.72 -10.31 -18.88
CA LEU A 138 -15.06 -9.47 -17.75
C LEU A 138 -16.33 -10.00 -17.07
N ASP A 139 -16.51 -9.59 -15.81
CA ASP A 139 -17.82 -9.64 -15.17
C ASP A 139 -18.87 -8.93 -16.04
N THR A 140 -20.13 -9.41 -16.02
CA THR A 140 -21.20 -8.90 -16.88
C THR A 140 -21.48 -7.41 -16.68
N TRP A 141 -21.41 -6.92 -15.43
CA TRP A 141 -21.57 -5.50 -15.14
C TRP A 141 -20.39 -4.68 -15.66
N ALA A 142 -19.18 -5.14 -15.40
CA ALA A 142 -17.97 -4.47 -15.91
C ALA A 142 -17.91 -4.43 -17.44
N ALA A 143 -18.34 -5.50 -18.11
CA ALA A 143 -18.43 -5.53 -19.57
C ALA A 143 -19.47 -4.53 -20.09
N ARG A 144 -20.60 -4.40 -19.43
CA ARG A 144 -21.67 -3.45 -19.80
C ARG A 144 -21.23 -1.98 -19.66
N TYR A 145 -20.45 -1.66 -18.63
CA TYR A 145 -20.03 -0.29 -18.31
C TYR A 145 -18.56 -0.02 -18.60
N LEU A 146 -17.94 -0.80 -19.48
CA LEU A 146 -16.50 -0.75 -19.74
C LEU A 146 -16.02 0.63 -20.22
N ASP A 147 -16.80 1.32 -21.04
CA ASP A 147 -16.44 2.65 -21.52
C ASP A 147 -16.46 3.68 -20.37
N GLN A 148 -17.48 3.64 -19.53
CA GLN A 148 -17.58 4.49 -18.35
C GLN A 148 -16.46 4.19 -17.32
N LEU A 149 -16.06 2.92 -17.16
CA LEU A 149 -14.95 2.54 -16.30
C LEU A 149 -13.62 3.07 -16.81
N VAL A 150 -13.41 3.06 -18.14
CA VAL A 150 -12.24 3.70 -18.78
C VAL A 150 -12.25 5.22 -18.56
N ASP A 151 -13.42 5.86 -18.69
CA ASP A 151 -13.57 7.30 -18.50
C ASP A 151 -13.33 7.71 -17.02
N LEU A 152 -13.78 6.91 -16.05
CA LEU A 152 -13.46 7.13 -14.64
C LEU A 152 -11.97 6.93 -14.35
N GLU A 153 -11.37 5.84 -14.86
CA GLU A 153 -9.93 5.59 -14.74
C GLU A 153 -9.08 6.76 -15.26
N ALA A 154 -9.49 7.39 -16.36
CA ALA A 154 -8.80 8.53 -16.94
C ALA A 154 -8.82 9.80 -16.04
N GLN A 155 -9.74 9.89 -15.08
CA GLN A 155 -9.86 11.00 -14.14
C GLN A 155 -9.01 10.79 -12.88
N ALA A 156 -8.61 9.56 -12.56
CA ALA A 156 -7.91 9.22 -11.33
C ALA A 156 -6.57 9.97 -11.13
N PRO A 157 -5.75 10.25 -12.16
CA PRO A 157 -4.52 11.04 -12.00
C PRO A 157 -4.77 12.44 -11.42
N ALA A 158 -5.78 13.14 -11.89
CA ALA A 158 -6.14 14.47 -11.38
C ALA A 158 -6.80 14.36 -9.99
N ALA A 159 -7.63 13.34 -9.78
CA ALA A 159 -8.29 13.06 -8.51
C ALA A 159 -7.27 12.78 -7.38
N ALA A 160 -6.15 12.15 -7.68
CA ALA A 160 -5.13 11.78 -6.70
C ALA A 160 -4.17 12.93 -6.32
N ALA A 161 -4.31 14.12 -6.93
CA ALA A 161 -3.45 15.26 -6.66
C ALA A 161 -3.61 15.77 -5.21
N GLY A 162 -2.50 16.09 -4.57
CA GLY A 162 -2.45 16.59 -3.20
C GLY A 162 -1.02 16.90 -2.79
N ASP A 163 -0.82 17.27 -1.53
CA ASP A 163 0.45 17.71 -0.97
C ASP A 163 0.92 16.88 0.24
N THR A 164 0.25 15.76 0.53
CA THR A 164 0.61 14.83 1.60
C THR A 164 1.56 13.76 1.06
N LEU A 165 2.60 13.42 1.82
CA LEU A 165 3.37 12.21 1.54
C LEU A 165 2.58 10.99 2.03
N LEU A 166 2.12 10.19 1.08
CA LEU A 166 1.40 8.94 1.31
C LEU A 166 2.38 7.77 1.41
N HIS A 167 2.09 6.80 2.24
CA HIS A 167 2.79 5.51 2.27
C HIS A 167 2.59 4.74 0.96
N PHE A 168 1.40 4.81 0.42
CA PHE A 168 0.94 4.28 -0.87
C PHE A 168 0.92 2.73 -0.98
N ASP A 169 1.14 2.03 0.14
CA ASP A 169 0.97 0.57 0.27
C ASP A 169 0.51 0.20 1.68
N VAL A 170 -0.51 0.92 2.20
CA VAL A 170 -1.08 0.68 3.53
C VAL A 170 -1.83 -0.64 3.55
N ARG A 171 -1.32 -1.60 4.32
CA ARG A 171 -1.89 -2.94 4.54
C ARG A 171 -1.53 -3.42 5.94
N ALA A 172 -2.28 -4.43 6.45
CA ALA A 172 -2.04 -4.96 7.78
C ALA A 172 -0.60 -5.51 8.00
N ASP A 173 0.01 -6.08 6.96
CA ASP A 173 1.39 -6.60 7.00
C ASP A 173 2.46 -5.49 6.94
N ASN A 174 2.08 -4.26 6.59
CA ASN A 174 2.93 -3.07 6.59
C ASN A 174 2.73 -2.18 7.82
N MET A 175 2.17 -2.75 8.90
CA MET A 175 1.93 -2.07 10.17
C MET A 175 2.38 -2.92 11.34
N LEU A 176 2.84 -2.25 12.40
CA LEU A 176 3.08 -2.86 13.72
C LEU A 176 2.34 -2.07 14.78
N ILE A 177 1.56 -2.76 15.60
CA ILE A 177 0.94 -2.20 16.80
C ILE A 177 1.85 -2.50 17.97
N ALA A 178 2.36 -1.45 18.61
CA ALA A 178 3.16 -1.56 19.83
C ALA A 178 2.55 -0.66 20.91
N ARG A 179 2.07 -1.26 21.98
CA ARG A 179 1.29 -0.57 23.03
C ARG A 179 0.05 0.10 22.40
N ASP A 180 -0.03 1.42 22.46
CA ASP A 180 -1.16 2.21 21.93
C ASP A 180 -0.79 3.00 20.67
N GLN A 181 0.25 2.56 19.95
CA GLN A 181 0.78 3.25 18.78
C GLN A 181 0.88 2.30 17.59
N VAL A 182 0.56 2.80 16.40
CA VAL A 182 0.77 2.12 15.12
C VAL A 182 2.04 2.68 14.48
N PHE A 183 2.92 1.79 14.06
CA PHE A 183 4.10 2.10 13.25
C PHE A 183 3.85 1.61 11.83
N PHE A 184 4.04 2.49 10.86
CA PHE A 184 3.97 2.15 9.43
C PHE A 184 5.35 1.80 8.93
N ILE A 185 5.50 0.64 8.28
CA ILE A 185 6.76 0.07 7.80
C ILE A 185 6.68 -0.26 6.32
N ASP A 186 7.81 -0.42 5.65
CA ASP A 186 7.89 -0.76 4.22
C ASP A 186 7.47 0.39 3.28
N TRP A 187 8.31 1.43 3.18
CA TRP A 187 8.06 2.72 2.54
C TRP A 187 8.54 2.91 1.08
N PRO A 188 8.87 1.89 0.28
CA PRO A 188 9.44 2.10 -1.05
C PRO A 188 8.47 2.74 -2.03
N TRP A 189 7.16 2.66 -1.77
CA TRP A 189 6.11 3.14 -2.66
C TRP A 189 5.61 4.55 -2.36
N ALA A 190 6.20 5.24 -1.40
CA ALA A 190 5.77 6.57 -0.98
C ALA A 190 5.65 7.56 -2.14
N ARG A 191 4.52 8.30 -2.18
CA ARG A 191 4.18 9.29 -3.21
C ARG A 191 3.48 10.49 -2.61
N ILE A 192 3.54 11.63 -3.32
CA ILE A 192 2.83 12.85 -2.92
C ILE A 192 1.43 12.83 -3.54
N GLY A 193 0.39 12.95 -2.71
CA GLY A 193 -0.99 12.90 -3.17
C GLY A 193 -2.01 13.36 -2.14
N ALA A 194 -3.28 13.18 -2.46
CA ALA A 194 -4.38 13.49 -1.55
C ALA A 194 -4.56 12.36 -0.52
N PRO A 195 -4.70 12.65 0.79
CA PRO A 195 -4.79 11.64 1.85
C PRO A 195 -5.90 10.61 1.64
N PHE A 196 -7.04 11.00 1.08
CA PHE A 196 -8.16 10.09 0.86
C PHE A 196 -7.82 8.92 -0.07
N VAL A 197 -6.86 9.08 -0.99
CA VAL A 197 -6.41 8.02 -1.90
C VAL A 197 -5.93 6.79 -1.13
N GLU A 198 -5.23 7.02 -0.04
CA GLU A 198 -4.70 5.93 0.80
C GLU A 198 -5.80 5.16 1.51
N TRP A 199 -6.85 5.86 1.98
CA TRP A 199 -8.03 5.23 2.54
C TRP A 199 -8.77 4.36 1.52
N LEU A 200 -8.88 4.85 0.27
CA LEU A 200 -9.53 4.08 -0.81
C LEU A 200 -8.72 2.84 -1.21
N ALA A 201 -7.39 2.92 -1.17
CA ALA A 201 -6.53 1.77 -1.44
C ALA A 201 -6.53 0.76 -0.28
N PHE A 202 -6.64 1.23 0.98
CA PHE A 202 -6.64 0.40 2.18
C PHE A 202 -7.95 -0.36 2.38
N ALA A 203 -9.10 0.26 2.09
CA ALA A 203 -10.42 -0.28 2.40
C ALA A 203 -10.71 -1.68 1.81
N PRO A 204 -10.35 -2.01 0.55
CA PRO A 204 -10.52 -3.37 0.04
C PRO A 204 -9.69 -4.42 0.79
N SER A 205 -8.49 -4.08 1.25
CA SER A 205 -7.64 -5.03 2.02
C SER A 205 -8.21 -5.29 3.41
N VAL A 206 -8.79 -4.30 4.05
CA VAL A 206 -9.48 -4.46 5.34
C VAL A 206 -10.66 -5.41 5.21
N TYR A 207 -11.51 -5.21 4.21
CA TYR A 207 -12.66 -6.09 3.98
C TYR A 207 -12.26 -7.51 3.59
N MET A 208 -11.22 -7.67 2.75
CA MET A 208 -10.65 -8.97 2.40
C MET A 208 -10.16 -9.75 3.63
N GLN A 209 -9.69 -9.06 4.66
CA GLN A 209 -9.21 -9.59 5.93
C GLN A 209 -10.32 -9.63 7.01
N HIS A 210 -11.60 -9.72 6.60
CA HIS A 210 -12.77 -9.83 7.46
C HIS A 210 -13.01 -8.63 8.39
N GLY A 211 -12.57 -7.44 7.98
CA GLY A 211 -12.96 -6.17 8.60
C GLY A 211 -14.28 -5.63 8.01
N PRO A 212 -14.65 -4.38 8.35
CA PRO A 212 -15.84 -3.74 7.83
C PRO A 212 -15.81 -3.58 6.32
N LYS A 213 -16.99 -3.42 5.71
CA LYS A 213 -17.09 -3.08 4.29
C LYS A 213 -16.39 -1.75 3.98
N PRO A 214 -15.87 -1.56 2.75
CA PRO A 214 -15.18 -0.32 2.37
C PRO A 214 -15.94 0.95 2.73
N GLU A 215 -17.24 1.01 2.46
CA GLU A 215 -18.06 2.17 2.77
C GLU A 215 -18.26 2.41 4.29
N GLU A 216 -18.21 1.35 5.09
CA GLU A 216 -18.26 1.44 6.56
C GLU A 216 -16.94 1.99 7.11
N LEU A 217 -15.81 1.55 6.56
CA LEU A 217 -14.51 2.10 6.91
C LEU A 217 -14.44 3.60 6.59
N LEU A 218 -14.94 4.02 5.42
CA LEU A 218 -14.91 5.44 5.04
C LEU A 218 -15.72 6.35 5.98
N ARG A 219 -16.73 5.81 6.67
CA ARG A 219 -17.46 6.59 7.70
C ARG A 219 -16.64 6.81 8.97
N MET A 220 -15.56 6.05 9.17
CA MET A 220 -14.66 6.20 10.31
C MET A 220 -13.56 7.23 10.06
N VAL A 221 -13.40 7.69 8.82
CA VAL A 221 -12.29 8.57 8.42
C VAL A 221 -12.80 9.94 7.97
N PRO A 222 -12.00 11.01 8.12
CA PRO A 222 -12.41 12.37 7.78
C PRO A 222 -12.34 12.59 6.26
N LEU A 223 -13.28 12.02 5.51
CA LEU A 223 -13.45 12.27 4.07
C LEU A 223 -14.34 13.47 3.76
N ALA A 224 -14.61 14.34 4.75
CA ALA A 224 -15.45 15.50 4.57
C ALA A 224 -14.94 16.37 3.41
N ALA A 225 -15.80 16.60 2.40
CA ALA A 225 -15.60 17.44 1.23
C ALA A 225 -14.92 16.83 -0.01
N VAL A 226 -14.81 15.50 -0.13
CA VAL A 226 -14.40 14.87 -1.40
C VAL A 226 -15.65 14.47 -2.20
N ASP A 227 -15.76 14.95 -3.43
CA ASP A 227 -16.89 14.61 -4.31
C ASP A 227 -16.93 13.12 -4.65
N ASP A 228 -18.13 12.54 -4.72
CA ASP A 228 -18.32 11.13 -5.08
C ASP A 228 -17.71 10.77 -6.45
N SER A 229 -17.70 11.68 -7.41
CA SER A 229 -17.08 11.47 -8.72
C SER A 229 -15.57 11.28 -8.59
N VAL A 230 -14.91 12.03 -7.71
CA VAL A 230 -13.47 11.95 -7.43
C VAL A 230 -13.13 10.62 -6.74
N ILE A 231 -13.93 10.24 -5.74
CA ILE A 231 -13.79 8.95 -5.06
C ILE A 231 -13.97 7.79 -6.05
N ASN A 232 -15.02 7.85 -6.88
CA ASN A 232 -15.32 6.79 -7.84
C ASN A 232 -14.23 6.65 -8.92
N ALA A 233 -13.59 7.74 -9.33
CA ALA A 233 -12.48 7.70 -10.27
C ALA A 233 -11.28 6.91 -9.71
N VAL A 234 -10.90 7.15 -8.44
CA VAL A 234 -9.81 6.43 -7.79
C VAL A 234 -10.16 4.96 -7.58
N ILE A 235 -11.38 4.65 -7.09
CA ILE A 235 -11.83 3.26 -6.90
C ILE A 235 -11.87 2.52 -8.24
N ALA A 236 -12.36 3.15 -9.31
CA ALA A 236 -12.36 2.56 -10.64
C ALA A 236 -10.95 2.20 -11.10
N SER A 237 -10.00 3.13 -10.94
CA SER A 237 -8.61 2.89 -11.31
C SER A 237 -7.97 1.75 -10.50
N LEU A 238 -8.18 1.70 -9.20
CA LEU A 238 -7.72 0.60 -8.33
C LEU A 238 -8.33 -0.75 -8.75
N ALA A 239 -9.64 -0.81 -9.02
CA ALA A 239 -10.31 -2.01 -9.49
C ALA A 239 -9.72 -2.50 -10.83
N GLY A 240 -9.56 -1.59 -11.80
CA GLY A 240 -8.95 -1.89 -13.10
C GLY A 240 -7.52 -2.42 -12.97
N TYR A 241 -6.70 -1.73 -12.18
CA TYR A 241 -5.33 -2.15 -11.86
C TYR A 241 -5.27 -3.57 -11.31
N PHE A 242 -5.97 -3.83 -10.22
CA PHE A 242 -5.94 -5.14 -9.57
C PHE A 242 -6.46 -6.25 -10.48
N LEU A 243 -7.56 -6.04 -11.21
CA LEU A 243 -8.14 -7.02 -12.10
C LEU A 243 -7.27 -7.31 -13.33
N ALA A 244 -6.58 -6.31 -13.87
CA ALA A 244 -5.65 -6.48 -14.98
C ALA A 244 -4.38 -7.22 -14.52
N TYR A 245 -3.78 -6.80 -13.38
CA TYR A 245 -2.58 -7.41 -12.85
C TYR A 245 -2.78 -8.84 -12.35
N ALA A 246 -3.96 -9.16 -11.81
CA ALA A 246 -4.33 -10.53 -11.41
C ALA A 246 -4.21 -11.55 -12.55
N ARG A 247 -4.26 -11.09 -13.80
CA ARG A 247 -4.19 -11.95 -15.01
C ARG A 247 -2.77 -12.16 -15.53
N ARG A 248 -1.81 -11.43 -14.99
CA ARG A 248 -0.40 -11.56 -15.39
C ARG A 248 0.25 -12.77 -14.69
N PRO A 249 1.33 -13.32 -15.25
CA PRO A 249 2.10 -14.33 -14.51
C PRO A 249 2.62 -13.75 -13.20
N PRO A 250 2.71 -14.54 -12.13
CA PRO A 250 3.24 -14.05 -10.86
C PRO A 250 4.73 -13.70 -11.01
N PRO A 251 5.20 -12.64 -10.33
CA PRO A 251 6.63 -12.33 -10.29
C PRO A 251 7.41 -13.46 -9.61
N PRO A 252 8.70 -13.63 -9.94
CA PRO A 252 9.55 -14.60 -9.26
C PRO A 252 9.57 -14.36 -7.74
N GLY A 253 9.40 -15.45 -6.96
CA GLY A 253 9.43 -15.38 -5.50
C GLY A 253 8.11 -14.94 -4.83
N ILE A 254 7.07 -14.53 -5.60
CA ILE A 254 5.80 -14.04 -5.03
C ILE A 254 4.59 -14.76 -5.69
N PRO A 255 4.41 -16.06 -5.48
CA PRO A 255 3.39 -16.84 -6.20
C PRO A 255 1.95 -16.45 -5.84
N THR A 256 1.72 -15.90 -4.65
CA THR A 256 0.39 -15.58 -4.12
C THR A 256 -0.13 -14.20 -4.51
N VAL A 257 0.71 -13.31 -5.04
CA VAL A 257 0.34 -11.92 -5.32
C VAL A 257 -0.84 -11.78 -6.29
N ARG A 258 -0.98 -12.69 -7.26
CA ARG A 258 -2.07 -12.61 -8.25
C ARG A 258 -3.42 -12.97 -7.64
N ALA A 259 -3.48 -13.94 -6.75
CA ALA A 259 -4.69 -14.27 -6.01
C ALA A 259 -5.11 -13.11 -5.08
N PHE A 260 -4.13 -12.49 -4.41
CA PHE A 260 -4.33 -11.29 -3.60
C PHE A 260 -4.90 -10.15 -4.43
N GLN A 261 -4.31 -9.85 -5.59
CA GLN A 261 -4.79 -8.81 -6.50
C GLN A 261 -6.19 -9.10 -7.04
N ALA A 262 -6.49 -10.36 -7.39
CA ALA A 262 -7.82 -10.76 -7.83
C ALA A 262 -8.88 -10.46 -6.77
N ALA A 263 -8.63 -10.82 -5.51
CA ALA A 263 -9.55 -10.58 -4.41
C ALA A 263 -9.76 -9.08 -4.16
N GLN A 264 -8.69 -8.30 -4.12
CA GLN A 264 -8.78 -6.84 -3.98
C GLN A 264 -9.56 -6.19 -5.12
N GLY A 265 -9.27 -6.59 -6.36
CA GLY A 265 -9.93 -6.05 -7.54
C GLY A 265 -11.42 -6.35 -7.57
N GLN A 266 -11.81 -7.57 -7.14
CA GLN A 266 -13.23 -7.94 -7.06
C GLN A 266 -13.97 -7.10 -6.01
N ILE A 267 -13.37 -6.92 -4.83
CA ILE A 267 -13.95 -6.08 -3.76
C ILE A 267 -14.10 -4.62 -4.22
N ALA A 268 -13.06 -4.07 -4.85
CA ALA A 268 -13.10 -2.70 -5.35
C ALA A 268 -14.16 -2.53 -6.47
N LEU A 269 -14.33 -3.52 -7.33
CA LEU A 269 -15.35 -3.52 -8.38
C LEU A 269 -16.77 -3.56 -7.81
N GLU A 270 -17.02 -4.43 -6.83
CA GLU A 270 -18.32 -4.52 -6.15
C GLU A 270 -18.65 -3.23 -5.40
N TRP A 271 -17.67 -2.67 -4.72
CA TRP A 271 -17.81 -1.38 -4.05
C TRP A 271 -18.15 -0.26 -5.02
N LEU A 272 -17.45 -0.16 -6.16
CA LEU A 272 -17.75 0.83 -7.20
C LEU A 272 -19.16 0.65 -7.77
N ARG A 273 -19.59 -0.59 -7.99
CA ARG A 273 -20.95 -0.93 -8.45
C ARG A 273 -22.02 -0.45 -7.46
N GLU A 274 -21.82 -0.66 -6.16
CA GLU A 274 -22.72 -0.17 -5.11
C GLU A 274 -22.80 1.36 -5.10
N ARG A 275 -21.64 2.04 -5.21
CA ARG A 275 -21.55 3.51 -5.17
C ARG A 275 -22.17 4.17 -6.40
N THR A 276 -21.90 3.66 -7.59
CA THR A 276 -22.40 4.27 -8.83
C THR A 276 -23.90 4.03 -9.05
N GLY A 277 -24.45 2.96 -8.49
CA GLY A 277 -25.85 2.57 -8.71
C GLY A 277 -26.20 2.25 -10.17
N TRP A 278 -25.21 2.07 -11.03
CA TRP A 278 -25.43 1.71 -12.43
C TRP A 278 -26.10 0.34 -12.54
N ARG A 279 -27.23 0.26 -13.31
CA ARG A 279 -28.11 -0.91 -13.41
C ARG A 279 -28.04 -1.60 -14.76
#